data_6201c19dd713cacc53e744d9ee9c13f6
#
_entry.id   6201c19dd713cacc53e744d9ee9c13f6
#
_cell.length_a   1.000
_cell.length_b   1.000
_cell.length_c   1.000
_cell.angle_alpha   90.00
_cell.angle_beta   90.00
_cell.angle_gamma   90.00
#
_symmetry.space_group_name_H-M   'P 1'
#
loop_
_entity.id
_entity.type
_entity.pdbx_description
1 polymer ?
#
loop_
_entity_poly.entity_id
_entity_poly.type
_entity_poly.pdbx_seq_one_letter_code
_entity_poly.pdbx_strand_id
1 'polypeptide(L)'
;HGGTPMGQLASSSVVVQHPELCFSYDNLVLLNPGLQEAADYTCRVAADIVSRYDIDGFHIDDYFYPYPVAGKQIPDQQLYQRMNHGFSNIQDWRRDNVSRFVKQLGETIHAVKPWVKFGVSPFGIYRNKHNDPNGSLTNGLQNYDDLYADVLLWVNNGWVDYNVPQLYWEIGNRAADYKTLITWWNKHASARPLYIGEDIERTAKYADPDNPKSHQLPAKHRLHQQMPNVKGTVLWYAKTAADNVGNIGHTLRDYYWRTPALPPLMPFLDDKAPKKVKGLKLLWTENGPQLTCKAPKGKKWVDVANRYVIYRFEKGEKV
;
A
#
# COMPACT_ATOMS: atom_id res chain seq x y z
N HIS A 1 -12.11 9.35 -13.87
CA HIS A 1 -13.16 10.30 -13.49
C HIS A 1 -14.48 9.58 -13.30
N GLY A 2 -15.03 9.60 -12.10
CA GLY A 2 -16.33 9.00 -11.80
C GLY A 2 -17.42 10.07 -11.73
N GLY A 3 -18.54 9.86 -12.47
CA GLY A 3 -19.74 10.66 -12.35
C GLY A 3 -19.70 12.11 -12.87
N THR A 4 -18.55 12.61 -13.32
CA THR A 4 -18.45 13.96 -13.90
C THR A 4 -18.60 13.89 -15.42
N PRO A 5 -19.61 14.56 -16.01
CA PRO A 5 -19.78 14.62 -17.45
C PRO A 5 -18.54 15.17 -18.17
N MET A 6 -18.20 14.64 -19.33
CA MET A 6 -17.02 15.05 -20.11
C MET A 6 -16.95 16.57 -20.32
N GLY A 7 -18.09 17.22 -20.61
CA GLY A 7 -18.14 18.68 -20.82
C GLY A 7 -17.90 19.54 -19.58
N GLN A 8 -17.78 18.93 -18.39
CA GLN A 8 -17.47 19.62 -17.13
C GLN A 8 -16.02 19.37 -16.66
N LEU A 9 -15.26 18.59 -17.40
CA LEU A 9 -13.84 18.35 -17.08
C LEU A 9 -13.01 19.56 -17.50
N ALA A 10 -11.96 19.85 -16.72
CA ALA A 10 -10.99 20.88 -17.08
C ALA A 10 -10.34 20.56 -18.44
N SER A 11 -10.09 21.57 -19.25
CA SER A 11 -9.41 21.40 -20.55
C SER A 11 -8.03 20.77 -20.42
N SER A 12 -7.38 20.90 -19.25
CA SER A 12 -6.10 20.28 -18.93
C SER A 12 -6.20 18.81 -18.50
N SER A 13 -7.42 18.25 -18.36
CA SER A 13 -7.59 16.83 -18.02
C SER A 13 -7.08 15.94 -19.14
N VAL A 14 -6.36 14.86 -18.78
CA VAL A 14 -5.89 13.85 -19.74
C VAL A 14 -7.02 13.25 -20.55
N VAL A 15 -8.20 13.08 -19.97
CA VAL A 15 -9.40 12.57 -20.66
C VAL A 15 -9.84 13.50 -21.79
N VAL A 16 -9.63 14.81 -21.64
CA VAL A 16 -9.99 15.81 -22.64
C VAL A 16 -8.86 15.99 -23.67
N GLN A 17 -7.62 16.00 -23.22
CA GLN A 17 -6.45 16.18 -24.10
C GLN A 17 -6.08 14.94 -24.90
N HIS A 18 -6.28 13.75 -24.31
CA HIS A 18 -5.88 12.45 -24.84
C HIS A 18 -6.99 11.41 -24.68
N PRO A 19 -8.18 11.65 -25.27
CA PRO A 19 -9.30 10.71 -25.17
C PRO A 19 -8.97 9.33 -25.76
N GLU A 20 -8.02 9.27 -26.73
CA GLU A 20 -7.54 8.03 -27.33
C GLU A 20 -6.83 7.09 -26.33
N LEU A 21 -6.30 7.63 -25.23
CA LEU A 21 -5.67 6.86 -24.14
C LEU A 21 -6.69 6.29 -23.15
N CYS A 22 -7.97 6.63 -23.29
CA CYS A 22 -9.00 6.34 -22.32
C CYS A 22 -10.08 5.42 -22.88
N PHE A 23 -10.82 4.80 -21.98
CA PHE A 23 -12.09 4.15 -22.30
C PHE A 23 -13.15 4.50 -21.25
N SER A 24 -14.42 4.44 -21.65
CA SER A 24 -15.55 4.60 -20.73
C SER A 24 -16.04 3.23 -20.26
N TYR A 25 -16.29 3.10 -18.97
CA TYR A 25 -16.87 1.91 -18.37
C TYR A 25 -17.84 2.32 -17.26
N ASP A 26 -19.12 2.01 -17.42
CA ASP A 26 -20.19 2.48 -16.58
C ASP A 26 -20.20 4.02 -16.50
N ASN A 27 -20.07 4.59 -15.31
CA ASN A 27 -19.96 6.04 -15.06
C ASN A 27 -18.50 6.52 -14.92
N LEU A 28 -17.53 5.70 -15.25
CA LEU A 28 -16.10 5.99 -15.16
C LEU A 28 -15.50 6.25 -16.54
N VAL A 29 -14.52 7.13 -16.58
CA VAL A 29 -13.55 7.23 -17.68
C VAL A 29 -12.17 6.94 -17.12
N LEU A 30 -11.49 5.96 -17.70
CA LEU A 30 -10.25 5.39 -17.20
C LEU A 30 -9.17 5.42 -18.29
N LEU A 31 -7.92 5.59 -17.89
CA LEU A 31 -6.80 5.29 -18.78
C LEU A 31 -6.82 3.80 -19.12
N ASN A 32 -6.52 3.46 -20.35
CA ASN A 32 -6.57 2.08 -20.84
C ASN A 32 -5.27 1.34 -20.52
N PRO A 33 -5.27 0.34 -19.61
CA PRO A 33 -4.05 -0.37 -19.24
C PRO A 33 -3.44 -1.19 -20.40
N GLY A 34 -4.23 -1.47 -21.45
CA GLY A 34 -3.75 -2.16 -22.64
C GLY A 34 -2.93 -1.29 -23.58
N LEU A 35 -2.87 0.03 -23.36
CA LEU A 35 -2.10 0.97 -24.17
C LEU A 35 -0.80 1.34 -23.48
N GLN A 36 0.32 1.12 -24.15
CA GLN A 36 1.64 1.51 -23.64
C GLN A 36 1.74 3.01 -23.38
N GLU A 37 1.14 3.81 -24.25
CA GLU A 37 1.13 5.28 -24.15
C GLU A 37 0.40 5.78 -22.88
N ALA A 38 -0.64 5.06 -22.44
CA ALA A 38 -1.35 5.36 -21.18
C ALA A 38 -0.47 5.05 -19.95
N ALA A 39 0.27 3.94 -20.00
CA ALA A 39 1.27 3.60 -18.98
C ALA A 39 2.39 4.64 -18.93
N ASP A 40 2.94 5.03 -20.10
CA ASP A 40 3.98 6.04 -20.24
C ASP A 40 3.52 7.40 -19.71
N TYR A 41 2.28 7.79 -19.98
CA TYR A 41 1.70 9.02 -19.43
C TYR A 41 1.69 8.99 -17.90
N THR A 42 1.20 7.91 -17.30
CA THR A 42 1.13 7.76 -15.84
C THR A 42 2.54 7.75 -15.23
N CYS A 43 3.48 7.06 -15.84
CA CYS A 43 4.88 7.04 -15.40
C CYS A 43 5.52 8.44 -15.47
N ARG A 44 5.24 9.25 -16.50
CA ARG A 44 5.71 10.65 -16.56
C ARG A 44 5.15 11.51 -15.43
N VAL A 45 3.85 11.34 -15.10
CA VAL A 45 3.23 12.05 -13.97
C VAL A 45 3.89 11.64 -12.65
N ALA A 46 4.14 10.36 -12.43
CA ALA A 46 4.84 9.88 -11.24
C ALA A 46 6.27 10.43 -11.16
N ALA A 47 7.02 10.40 -12.27
CA ALA A 47 8.38 10.96 -12.34
C ALA A 47 8.40 12.46 -12.01
N ASP A 48 7.43 13.22 -12.50
CA ASP A 48 7.29 14.64 -12.21
C ASP A 48 7.03 14.90 -10.71
N ILE A 49 6.12 14.15 -10.09
CA ILE A 49 5.85 14.25 -8.65
C ILE A 49 7.11 13.90 -7.84
N VAL A 50 7.72 12.75 -8.13
CA VAL A 50 8.92 12.29 -7.41
C VAL A 50 10.08 13.27 -7.55
N SER A 51 10.25 13.88 -8.72
CA SER A 51 11.33 14.86 -8.95
C SER A 51 11.13 16.13 -8.14
N ARG A 52 9.90 16.64 -8.08
CA ARG A 52 9.60 17.97 -7.50
C ARG A 52 9.41 17.95 -5.99
N TYR A 53 8.94 16.84 -5.40
CA TYR A 53 8.59 16.79 -3.98
C TYR A 53 9.58 15.93 -3.20
N ASP A 54 9.85 16.33 -1.95
CA ASP A 54 10.64 15.54 -0.98
C ASP A 54 9.73 14.53 -0.29
N ILE A 55 9.45 13.42 -1.00
CA ILE A 55 8.58 12.34 -0.53
C ILE A 55 9.40 11.10 -0.20
N ASP A 56 8.96 10.34 0.81
CA ASP A 56 9.58 9.08 1.23
C ASP A 56 9.02 7.86 0.48
N GLY A 57 7.87 8.01 -0.17
CA GLY A 57 7.23 6.92 -0.91
C GLY A 57 6.17 7.40 -1.88
N PHE A 58 5.93 6.59 -2.90
CA PHE A 58 4.86 6.73 -3.89
C PHE A 58 3.95 5.51 -3.78
N HIS A 59 2.64 5.72 -3.79
CA HIS A 59 1.67 4.66 -3.55
C HIS A 59 0.53 4.73 -4.56
N ILE A 60 0.09 3.56 -5.05
CA ILE A 60 -1.11 3.44 -5.89
C ILE A 60 -2.13 2.51 -5.24
N ASP A 61 -3.39 2.79 -5.54
CA ASP A 61 -4.54 2.04 -5.06
C ASP A 61 -4.85 0.82 -5.96
N ASP A 62 -6.03 0.22 -5.84
CA ASP A 62 -6.43 -1.06 -6.44
C ASP A 62 -7.18 -0.93 -7.79
N TYR A 63 -7.29 0.26 -8.35
CA TYR A 63 -7.99 0.50 -9.62
C TYR A 63 -7.13 0.16 -10.85
N PHE A 64 -6.63 -1.07 -10.92
CA PHE A 64 -5.81 -1.55 -12.06
C PHE A 64 -6.66 -1.74 -13.31
N TYR A 65 -7.78 -2.42 -13.19
CA TYR A 65 -8.91 -2.42 -14.08
C TYR A 65 -10.17 -2.03 -13.29
N PRO A 66 -11.25 -1.59 -13.96
CA PRO A 66 -12.46 -1.20 -13.23
C PRO A 66 -13.07 -2.39 -12.49
N TYR A 67 -13.68 -2.12 -11.35
CA TYR A 67 -14.50 -3.09 -10.65
C TYR A 67 -15.62 -3.59 -11.55
N PRO A 68 -15.89 -4.90 -11.60
CA PRO A 68 -16.90 -5.46 -12.50
C PRO A 68 -18.30 -4.95 -12.14
N VAL A 69 -19.03 -4.52 -13.17
CA VAL A 69 -20.43 -4.11 -13.09
C VAL A 69 -21.27 -5.13 -13.83
N ALA A 70 -22.33 -5.63 -13.19
CA ALA A 70 -23.20 -6.66 -13.77
C ALA A 70 -23.73 -6.24 -15.16
N GLY A 71 -23.60 -7.12 -16.15
CA GLY A 71 -24.04 -6.88 -17.53
C GLY A 71 -23.14 -5.93 -18.35
N LYS A 72 -22.03 -5.43 -17.79
CA LYS A 72 -21.09 -4.58 -18.51
C LYS A 72 -19.79 -5.30 -18.83
N GLN A 73 -19.26 -5.05 -20.03
CA GLN A 73 -17.97 -5.57 -20.47
C GLN A 73 -16.96 -4.43 -20.61
N ILE A 74 -15.70 -4.70 -20.26
CA ILE A 74 -14.60 -3.77 -20.49
C ILE A 74 -14.41 -3.64 -22.01
N PRO A 75 -14.37 -2.42 -22.57
CA PRO A 75 -14.38 -2.19 -24.02
C PRO A 75 -12.96 -2.30 -24.64
N ASP A 76 -12.21 -3.33 -24.30
CA ASP A 76 -10.83 -3.56 -24.76
C ASP A 76 -10.67 -4.78 -25.68
N GLN A 77 -11.77 -5.47 -26.05
CA GLN A 77 -11.76 -6.67 -26.89
C GLN A 77 -11.09 -6.43 -28.25
N GLN A 78 -11.39 -5.30 -28.89
CA GLN A 78 -10.78 -4.96 -30.19
C GLN A 78 -9.28 -4.67 -30.06
N LEU A 79 -8.87 -4.06 -28.96
CA LEU A 79 -7.46 -3.84 -28.68
C LEU A 79 -6.73 -5.17 -28.47
N TYR A 80 -7.30 -6.07 -27.67
CA TYR A 80 -6.79 -7.43 -27.47
C TYR A 80 -6.61 -8.17 -28.81
N GLN A 81 -7.59 -8.13 -29.71
CA GLN A 81 -7.49 -8.78 -31.02
C GLN A 81 -6.32 -8.26 -31.87
N ARG A 82 -5.97 -6.98 -31.72
CA ARG A 82 -4.89 -6.35 -32.49
C ARG A 82 -3.52 -6.48 -31.80
N MET A 83 -3.49 -6.52 -30.47
CA MET A 83 -2.26 -6.40 -29.66
C MET A 83 -2.24 -7.40 -28.51
N ASN A 84 -2.55 -8.68 -28.79
CA ASN A 84 -2.64 -9.71 -27.75
C ASN A 84 -1.28 -10.18 -27.18
N HIS A 85 -0.15 -9.71 -27.72
CA HIS A 85 1.20 -10.08 -27.29
C HIS A 85 1.45 -11.60 -27.18
N GLY A 86 0.71 -12.41 -27.96
CA GLY A 86 0.80 -13.86 -27.94
C GLY A 86 -0.06 -14.57 -26.89
N PHE A 87 -0.82 -13.84 -26.09
CA PHE A 87 -1.75 -14.42 -25.12
C PHE A 87 -2.98 -15.02 -25.81
N SER A 88 -3.34 -16.24 -25.44
CA SER A 88 -4.49 -16.96 -25.98
C SER A 88 -5.83 -16.55 -25.38
N ASN A 89 -5.82 -15.87 -24.24
CA ASN A 89 -7.03 -15.36 -23.59
C ASN A 89 -6.82 -13.91 -23.10
N ILE A 90 -7.93 -13.18 -23.04
CA ILE A 90 -7.93 -11.76 -22.70
C ILE A 90 -7.62 -11.51 -21.23
N GLN A 91 -7.92 -12.45 -20.33
CA GLN A 91 -7.67 -12.32 -18.92
C GLN A 91 -6.17 -12.29 -18.61
N ASP A 92 -5.39 -13.19 -19.24
CA ASP A 92 -3.94 -13.22 -19.09
C ASP A 92 -3.29 -11.97 -19.72
N TRP A 93 -3.80 -11.53 -20.88
CA TRP A 93 -3.36 -10.30 -21.51
C TRP A 93 -3.61 -9.06 -20.63
N ARG A 94 -4.77 -8.98 -19.97
CA ARG A 94 -5.07 -7.89 -19.03
C ARG A 94 -4.12 -7.91 -17.82
N ARG A 95 -3.84 -9.10 -17.27
CA ARG A 95 -2.86 -9.24 -16.16
C ARG A 95 -1.45 -8.83 -16.58
N ASP A 96 -1.04 -9.19 -17.79
CA ASP A 96 0.24 -8.77 -18.34
C ASP A 96 0.33 -7.25 -18.50
N ASN A 97 -0.71 -6.60 -19.02
CA ASN A 97 -0.76 -5.15 -19.16
C ASN A 97 -0.56 -4.44 -17.82
N VAL A 98 -1.30 -4.87 -16.78
CA VAL A 98 -1.15 -4.31 -15.42
C VAL A 98 0.24 -4.60 -14.86
N SER A 99 0.73 -5.81 -15.03
CA SER A 99 2.04 -6.23 -14.50
C SER A 99 3.19 -5.45 -15.15
N ARG A 100 3.13 -5.23 -16.47
CA ARG A 100 4.11 -4.38 -17.17
C ARG A 100 4.06 -2.93 -16.69
N PHE A 101 2.86 -2.39 -16.50
CA PHE A 101 2.68 -1.04 -15.96
C PHE A 101 3.27 -0.91 -14.56
N VAL A 102 2.96 -1.83 -13.64
CA VAL A 102 3.47 -1.80 -12.26
C VAL A 102 5.00 -1.87 -12.24
N LYS A 103 5.58 -2.76 -13.04
CA LYS A 103 7.04 -2.88 -13.19
C LYS A 103 7.66 -1.57 -13.69
N GLN A 104 7.14 -1.02 -14.79
CA GLN A 104 7.61 0.22 -15.39
C GLN A 104 7.52 1.41 -14.41
N LEU A 105 6.43 1.48 -13.64
CA LEU A 105 6.23 2.53 -12.66
C LEU A 105 7.27 2.47 -11.54
N GLY A 106 7.55 1.29 -10.99
CA GLY A 106 8.60 1.10 -10.00
C GLY A 106 9.98 1.48 -10.53
N GLU A 107 10.34 1.02 -11.74
CA GLU A 107 11.59 1.37 -12.41
C GLU A 107 11.71 2.89 -12.65
N THR A 108 10.61 3.54 -13.04
CA THR A 108 10.56 5.00 -13.25
C THR A 108 10.80 5.76 -11.96
N ILE A 109 10.14 5.39 -10.86
CA ILE A 109 10.30 6.03 -9.55
C ILE A 109 11.75 5.92 -9.07
N HIS A 110 12.32 4.72 -9.11
CA HIS A 110 13.69 4.47 -8.66
C HIS A 110 14.75 5.11 -9.56
N ALA A 111 14.48 5.28 -10.84
CA ALA A 111 15.38 6.02 -11.75
C ALA A 111 15.47 7.50 -11.39
N VAL A 112 14.38 8.11 -10.88
CA VAL A 112 14.35 9.50 -10.44
C VAL A 112 14.98 9.66 -9.05
N LYS A 113 14.50 8.87 -8.07
CA LYS A 113 15.00 8.86 -6.68
C LYS A 113 15.03 7.44 -6.14
N PRO A 114 16.19 6.77 -6.11
CA PRO A 114 16.29 5.35 -5.75
C PRO A 114 15.88 5.03 -4.30
N TRP A 115 15.74 6.01 -3.44
CA TRP A 115 15.31 5.85 -2.05
C TRP A 115 13.79 6.00 -1.83
N VAL A 116 13.06 6.52 -2.82
CA VAL A 116 11.60 6.66 -2.75
C VAL A 116 10.98 5.28 -2.92
N LYS A 117 10.24 4.83 -1.91
CA LYS A 117 9.59 3.53 -1.90
C LYS A 117 8.37 3.53 -2.81
N PHE A 118 8.18 2.45 -3.55
CA PHE A 118 6.98 2.24 -4.34
C PHE A 118 6.11 1.14 -3.73
N GLY A 119 4.85 1.44 -3.43
CA GLY A 119 3.91 0.49 -2.84
C GLY A 119 2.56 0.45 -3.52
N VAL A 120 1.85 -0.65 -3.29
CA VAL A 120 0.50 -0.87 -3.81
C VAL A 120 -0.46 -1.26 -2.69
N SER A 121 -1.72 -0.84 -2.83
CA SER A 121 -2.82 -1.18 -1.92
C SER A 121 -3.89 -1.98 -2.68
N PRO A 122 -3.64 -3.28 -2.96
CA PRO A 122 -4.56 -4.10 -3.73
C PRO A 122 -5.81 -4.45 -2.91
N PHE A 123 -6.86 -4.90 -3.58
CA PHE A 123 -8.04 -5.46 -2.93
C PHE A 123 -7.67 -6.60 -1.94
N GLY A 124 -8.45 -6.79 -0.87
CA GLY A 124 -8.08 -7.67 0.23
C GLY A 124 -8.04 -9.17 -0.09
N ILE A 125 -8.74 -9.63 -1.12
CA ILE A 125 -8.76 -11.02 -1.57
C ILE A 125 -7.90 -11.17 -2.82
N TYR A 126 -6.83 -11.98 -2.76
CA TYR A 126 -6.05 -12.30 -3.94
C TYR A 126 -6.82 -13.24 -4.87
N ARG A 127 -7.16 -14.44 -4.38
CA ARG A 127 -8.06 -15.42 -5.00
C ARG A 127 -8.83 -16.18 -3.94
N ASN A 128 -10.06 -16.56 -4.26
CA ASN A 128 -10.87 -17.44 -3.40
C ASN A 128 -10.41 -18.90 -3.56
N LYS A 129 -10.54 -19.67 -2.50
CA LYS A 129 -10.12 -21.09 -2.49
C LYS A 129 -10.86 -21.96 -3.51
N HIS A 130 -12.08 -21.61 -3.87
CA HIS A 130 -12.84 -22.35 -4.89
C HIS A 130 -12.35 -22.09 -6.31
N ASN A 131 -11.65 -20.96 -6.56
CA ASN A 131 -11.01 -20.64 -7.84
C ASN A 131 -9.56 -21.14 -7.90
N ASP A 132 -8.87 -21.19 -6.75
CA ASP A 132 -7.48 -21.62 -6.64
C ASP A 132 -7.28 -22.40 -5.33
N PRO A 133 -6.76 -23.64 -5.34
CA PRO A 133 -6.49 -24.40 -4.12
C PRO A 133 -5.61 -23.67 -3.10
N ASN A 134 -4.74 -22.74 -3.56
CA ASN A 134 -3.90 -21.90 -2.71
C ASN A 134 -4.59 -20.58 -2.29
N GLY A 135 -5.79 -20.32 -2.75
CA GLY A 135 -6.57 -19.13 -2.40
C GLY A 135 -7.03 -19.11 -0.94
N SER A 136 -7.52 -17.97 -0.50
CA SER A 136 -8.09 -17.80 0.85
C SER A 136 -9.50 -18.41 0.95
N LEU A 137 -9.89 -18.82 2.16
CA LEU A 137 -11.26 -19.28 2.47
C LEU A 137 -12.22 -18.08 2.49
N THR A 138 -12.46 -17.52 1.32
CA THR A 138 -13.28 -16.34 1.09
C THR A 138 -14.24 -16.54 -0.07
N ASN A 139 -15.22 -15.66 -0.19
CA ASN A 139 -16.18 -15.62 -1.29
C ASN A 139 -16.47 -14.15 -1.62
N GLY A 140 -15.68 -13.56 -2.51
CA GLY A 140 -15.81 -12.18 -2.90
C GLY A 140 -15.02 -11.87 -4.17
N LEU A 141 -15.02 -10.61 -4.57
CA LEU A 141 -14.21 -10.10 -5.67
C LEU A 141 -12.72 -10.39 -5.43
N GLN A 142 -11.97 -10.63 -6.49
CA GLN A 142 -10.59 -11.10 -6.43
C GLN A 142 -9.65 -10.20 -7.23
N ASN A 143 -8.44 -9.99 -6.72
CA ASN A 143 -7.40 -9.26 -7.47
C ASN A 143 -7.10 -9.92 -8.81
N TYR A 144 -6.76 -11.21 -8.76
CA TYR A 144 -6.23 -11.94 -9.92
C TYR A 144 -7.27 -12.14 -11.02
N ASP A 145 -8.48 -12.57 -10.66
CA ASP A 145 -9.50 -12.97 -11.63
C ASP A 145 -10.39 -11.81 -12.07
N ASP A 146 -10.69 -10.85 -11.17
CA ASP A 146 -11.68 -9.79 -11.44
C ASP A 146 -11.03 -8.42 -11.74
N LEU A 147 -9.89 -8.11 -11.09
CA LEU A 147 -9.17 -6.85 -11.27
C LEU A 147 -7.89 -7.01 -12.11
N TYR A 148 -7.60 -8.23 -12.54
CA TYR A 148 -6.43 -8.58 -13.37
C TYR A 148 -5.10 -8.15 -12.74
N ALA A 149 -5.03 -8.22 -11.40
CA ALA A 149 -3.89 -7.79 -10.61
C ALA A 149 -3.15 -8.99 -10.00
N ASP A 150 -2.01 -9.37 -10.59
CA ASP A 150 -1.15 -10.44 -10.09
C ASP A 150 -0.17 -9.90 -9.05
N VAL A 151 -0.71 -9.54 -7.89
CA VAL A 151 0.05 -8.91 -6.79
C VAL A 151 1.20 -9.80 -6.30
N LEU A 152 1.00 -11.12 -6.26
CA LEU A 152 2.06 -12.04 -5.83
C LEU A 152 3.23 -12.05 -6.81
N LEU A 153 2.95 -11.96 -8.12
CA LEU A 153 4.00 -11.81 -9.14
C LEU A 153 4.83 -10.55 -8.87
N TRP A 154 4.19 -9.41 -8.60
CA TRP A 154 4.88 -8.14 -8.40
C TRP A 154 5.76 -8.14 -7.16
N VAL A 155 5.23 -8.67 -6.06
CA VAL A 155 5.95 -8.76 -4.78
C VAL A 155 7.13 -9.74 -4.89
N ASN A 156 6.93 -10.91 -5.51
CA ASN A 156 7.96 -11.93 -5.65
C ASN A 156 9.11 -11.51 -6.59
N ASN A 157 8.80 -10.71 -7.62
CA ASN A 157 9.81 -10.16 -8.52
C ASN A 157 10.42 -8.84 -8.03
N GLY A 158 9.93 -8.30 -6.91
CA GLY A 158 10.43 -7.05 -6.35
C GLY A 158 10.12 -5.80 -7.18
N TRP A 159 9.03 -5.82 -7.94
CA TRP A 159 8.57 -4.67 -8.72
C TRP A 159 7.89 -3.60 -7.86
N VAL A 160 7.48 -3.98 -6.66
CA VAL A 160 7.01 -3.09 -5.60
C VAL A 160 7.90 -3.26 -4.36
N ASP A 161 8.03 -2.20 -3.55
CA ASP A 161 8.83 -2.22 -2.34
C ASP A 161 8.03 -2.64 -1.11
N TYR A 162 6.71 -2.48 -1.14
CA TYR A 162 5.82 -2.93 -0.09
C TYR A 162 4.40 -3.17 -0.61
N ASN A 163 3.66 -4.00 0.11
CA ASN A 163 2.29 -4.39 -0.21
C ASN A 163 1.34 -4.09 0.94
N VAL A 164 0.16 -3.54 0.64
CA VAL A 164 -0.84 -3.11 1.62
C VAL A 164 -2.24 -3.63 1.24
N PRO A 165 -2.50 -4.95 1.26
CA PRO A 165 -3.84 -5.45 0.92
C PRO A 165 -4.91 -4.84 1.83
N GLN A 166 -6.03 -4.45 1.24
CA GLN A 166 -7.15 -3.76 1.89
C GLN A 166 -8.07 -4.77 2.61
N LEU A 167 -7.76 -5.09 3.86
CA LEU A 167 -8.58 -6.01 4.68
C LEU A 167 -9.71 -5.22 5.37
N TYR A 168 -10.62 -4.67 4.57
CA TYR A 168 -11.66 -3.73 5.03
C TYR A 168 -12.89 -4.41 5.65
N TRP A 169 -12.76 -5.62 6.14
CA TRP A 169 -13.83 -6.36 6.80
C TRP A 169 -13.59 -6.52 8.30
N GLU A 170 -14.66 -6.85 8.99
CA GLU A 170 -14.62 -7.22 10.41
C GLU A 170 -14.10 -8.65 10.61
N ILE A 171 -13.62 -8.93 11.81
CA ILE A 171 -13.40 -10.29 12.28
C ILE A 171 -14.76 -10.97 12.38
N GLY A 172 -14.90 -12.15 11.78
CA GLY A 172 -16.15 -12.90 11.71
C GLY A 172 -17.04 -12.59 10.49
N ASN A 173 -16.54 -11.81 9.51
CA ASN A 173 -17.27 -11.60 8.25
C ASN A 173 -17.42 -12.92 7.49
N ARG A 174 -18.65 -13.24 7.06
CA ARG A 174 -18.95 -14.54 6.42
C ARG A 174 -18.26 -14.77 5.08
N ALA A 175 -18.08 -13.69 4.30
CA ALA A 175 -17.52 -13.76 2.95
C ALA A 175 -16.01 -13.54 2.93
N ALA A 176 -15.51 -12.68 3.81
CA ALA A 176 -14.14 -12.21 3.80
C ALA A 176 -13.66 -11.92 5.24
N ASP A 177 -13.57 -12.95 6.07
CA ASP A 177 -13.15 -12.81 7.46
C ASP A 177 -11.74 -12.25 7.57
N TYR A 178 -11.59 -11.19 8.36
CA TYR A 178 -10.31 -10.50 8.58
C TYR A 178 -9.20 -11.45 9.06
N LYS A 179 -9.51 -12.35 10.02
CA LYS A 179 -8.53 -13.30 10.55
C LYS A 179 -8.05 -14.28 9.47
N THR A 180 -8.97 -14.75 8.64
CA THR A 180 -8.67 -15.61 7.50
C THR A 180 -7.74 -14.90 6.51
N LEU A 181 -8.05 -13.66 6.16
CA LEU A 181 -7.29 -12.89 5.20
C LEU A 181 -5.89 -12.50 5.70
N ILE A 182 -5.76 -11.98 6.93
CA ILE A 182 -4.43 -11.63 7.47
C ILE A 182 -3.53 -12.86 7.59
N THR A 183 -4.10 -14.01 7.96
CA THR A 183 -3.37 -15.29 8.04
C THR A 183 -2.88 -15.71 6.65
N TRP A 184 -3.74 -15.59 5.64
CA TRP A 184 -3.40 -15.91 4.26
C TRP A 184 -2.28 -15.00 3.73
N TRP A 185 -2.44 -13.67 3.87
CA TRP A 185 -1.42 -12.71 3.43
C TRP A 185 -0.10 -12.87 4.17
N ASN A 186 -0.12 -13.12 5.48
CA ASN A 186 1.08 -13.40 6.26
C ASN A 186 1.84 -14.63 5.74
N LYS A 187 1.12 -15.68 5.36
CA LYS A 187 1.72 -16.90 4.77
C LYS A 187 2.33 -16.64 3.40
N HIS A 188 1.74 -15.75 2.60
CA HIS A 188 2.16 -15.46 1.24
C HIS A 188 3.03 -14.19 1.13
N ALA A 189 3.37 -13.57 2.25
CA ALA A 189 4.34 -12.48 2.27
C ALA A 189 5.72 -12.98 1.81
N SER A 190 6.29 -12.29 0.85
CA SER A 190 7.63 -12.58 0.33
C SER A 190 8.69 -11.71 1.01
N ALA A 191 9.83 -11.51 0.36
CA ALA A 191 10.90 -10.62 0.83
C ALA A 191 10.52 -9.12 0.89
N ARG A 192 9.29 -8.76 0.55
CA ARG A 192 8.77 -7.39 0.62
C ARG A 192 7.93 -7.19 1.88
N PRO A 193 8.06 -6.05 2.60
CA PRO A 193 7.22 -5.73 3.75
C PRO A 193 5.72 -5.81 3.42
N LEU A 194 4.98 -6.49 4.29
CA LEU A 194 3.53 -6.57 4.26
C LEU A 194 2.98 -5.62 5.32
N TYR A 195 2.16 -4.67 4.91
CA TYR A 195 1.30 -3.88 5.78
C TYR A 195 -0.15 -4.30 5.57
N ILE A 196 -1.02 -4.02 6.52
CA ILE A 196 -2.44 -4.32 6.39
C ILE A 196 -3.21 -3.01 6.25
N GLY A 197 -3.95 -2.87 5.15
CA GLY A 197 -4.93 -1.80 4.97
C GLY A 197 -6.18 -2.08 5.80
N GLU A 198 -6.59 -1.12 6.63
CA GLU A 198 -7.76 -1.27 7.51
C GLU A 198 -8.76 -0.15 7.33
N ASP A 199 -10.04 -0.52 7.18
CA ASP A 199 -11.16 0.39 7.37
C ASP A 199 -11.43 0.57 8.86
N ILE A 200 -10.96 1.70 9.41
CA ILE A 200 -11.10 1.97 10.85
C ILE A 200 -12.50 2.44 11.24
N GLU A 201 -13.29 2.94 10.30
CA GLU A 201 -14.70 3.25 10.56
C GLU A 201 -15.49 1.95 10.77
N ARG A 202 -15.30 0.96 9.92
CA ARG A 202 -15.88 -0.38 10.11
C ARG A 202 -15.36 -1.04 11.38
N THR A 203 -14.04 -0.95 11.64
CA THR A 203 -13.43 -1.45 12.87
C THR A 203 -14.07 -0.85 14.13
N ALA A 204 -14.44 0.44 14.09
CA ALA A 204 -15.16 1.11 15.19
C ALA A 204 -16.60 0.61 15.41
N LYS A 205 -17.27 0.19 14.33
CA LYS A 205 -18.69 -0.22 14.36
C LYS A 205 -18.92 -1.64 14.88
N TYR A 206 -17.93 -2.53 14.74
CA TYR A 206 -18.08 -3.93 15.12
C TYR A 206 -17.46 -4.20 16.50
N ALA A 207 -18.15 -4.99 17.31
CA ALA A 207 -17.67 -5.40 18.63
C ALA A 207 -16.48 -6.37 18.52
N ASP A 208 -15.54 -6.25 19.46
CA ASP A 208 -14.47 -7.24 19.65
C ASP A 208 -15.09 -8.59 20.03
N PRO A 209 -14.78 -9.69 19.33
CA PRO A 209 -15.33 -11.02 19.64
C PRO A 209 -15.06 -11.49 21.08
N ASP A 210 -13.94 -11.07 21.66
CA ASP A 210 -13.53 -11.45 23.03
C ASP A 210 -14.01 -10.45 24.09
N ASN A 211 -14.42 -9.23 23.67
CA ASN A 211 -14.89 -8.18 24.56
C ASN A 211 -16.00 -7.35 23.90
N PRO A 212 -17.27 -7.74 23.98
CA PRO A 212 -18.40 -7.07 23.32
C PRO A 212 -18.60 -5.60 23.70
N LYS A 213 -17.96 -5.11 24.77
CA LYS A 213 -17.99 -3.68 25.19
C LYS A 213 -16.93 -2.83 24.46
N SER A 214 -16.07 -3.43 23.68
CA SER A 214 -15.01 -2.77 22.91
C SER A 214 -15.25 -2.94 21.41
N HIS A 215 -14.67 -2.02 20.62
CA HIS A 215 -14.58 -2.18 19.16
C HIS A 215 -13.44 -3.17 18.79
N GLN A 216 -13.35 -3.56 17.51
CA GLN A 216 -12.42 -4.61 17.06
C GLN A 216 -10.94 -4.21 16.97
N LEU A 217 -10.55 -2.94 17.18
CA LEU A 217 -9.14 -2.52 17.05
C LEU A 217 -8.20 -3.32 17.97
N PRO A 218 -8.52 -3.56 19.27
CA PRO A 218 -7.69 -4.40 20.12
C PRO A 218 -7.52 -5.83 19.61
N ALA A 219 -8.59 -6.45 19.11
CA ALA A 219 -8.54 -7.80 18.56
C ALA A 219 -7.66 -7.88 17.31
N LYS A 220 -7.82 -6.94 16.39
CA LYS A 220 -7.00 -6.83 15.18
C LYS A 220 -5.53 -6.60 15.54
N HIS A 221 -5.24 -5.73 16.51
CA HIS A 221 -3.87 -5.51 16.98
C HIS A 221 -3.23 -6.77 17.55
N ARG A 222 -3.97 -7.56 18.37
CA ARG A 222 -3.51 -8.87 18.85
C ARG A 222 -3.19 -9.84 17.71
N LEU A 223 -4.00 -9.85 16.63
CA LEU A 223 -3.72 -10.65 15.45
C LEU A 223 -2.44 -10.21 14.75
N HIS A 224 -2.19 -8.90 14.59
CA HIS A 224 -0.94 -8.39 14.00
C HIS A 224 0.29 -8.88 14.75
N GLN A 225 0.25 -8.85 16.09
CA GLN A 225 1.37 -9.34 16.92
C GLN A 225 1.69 -10.82 16.73
N GLN A 226 0.71 -11.62 16.28
CA GLN A 226 0.87 -13.05 15.97
C GLN A 226 1.37 -13.31 14.55
N MET A 227 1.44 -12.27 13.70
CA MET A 227 1.78 -12.37 12.28
C MET A 227 3.17 -11.81 12.00
N PRO A 228 4.23 -12.64 11.98
CA PRO A 228 5.62 -12.18 11.95
C PRO A 228 5.99 -11.39 10.69
N ASN A 229 5.26 -11.60 9.57
CA ASN A 229 5.49 -10.92 8.32
C ASN A 229 4.73 -9.59 8.19
N VAL A 230 3.73 -9.33 9.05
CA VAL A 230 3.01 -8.05 9.10
C VAL A 230 3.87 -7.01 9.81
N LYS A 231 4.23 -5.94 9.10
CA LYS A 231 5.15 -4.90 9.58
C LYS A 231 4.45 -3.64 10.09
N GLY A 232 3.14 -3.55 9.92
CA GLY A 232 2.34 -2.43 10.38
C GLY A 232 0.98 -2.37 9.69
N THR A 233 0.27 -1.26 9.92
CA THR A 233 -1.05 -0.99 9.36
C THR A 233 -1.10 0.34 8.64
N VAL A 234 -1.96 0.42 7.63
CA VAL A 234 -2.33 1.66 6.94
C VAL A 234 -3.83 1.85 7.15
N LEU A 235 -4.20 2.93 7.83
CA LEU A 235 -5.57 3.17 8.23
C LEU A 235 -6.31 4.02 7.18
N TRP A 236 -7.38 3.50 6.65
CA TRP A 236 -8.32 4.20 5.82
C TRP A 236 -9.59 4.48 6.63
N TYR A 237 -10.01 5.72 6.79
CA TYR A 237 -9.33 6.91 6.36
C TYR A 237 -9.02 7.80 7.58
N ALA A 238 -8.04 8.69 7.44
CA ALA A 238 -7.48 9.46 8.55
C ALA A 238 -8.51 10.28 9.35
N LYS A 239 -9.58 10.78 8.70
CA LYS A 239 -10.64 11.56 9.33
C LYS A 239 -11.32 10.81 10.48
N THR A 240 -11.56 9.49 10.34
CA THR A 240 -12.17 8.67 11.39
C THR A 240 -11.33 8.66 12.67
N ALA A 241 -10.00 8.59 12.54
CA ALA A 241 -9.09 8.67 13.69
C ALA A 241 -9.04 10.09 14.26
N ALA A 242 -8.98 11.11 13.39
CA ALA A 242 -8.94 12.52 13.79
C ALA A 242 -10.22 12.97 14.53
N ASP A 243 -11.37 12.51 14.05
CA ASP A 243 -12.67 12.77 14.67
C ASP A 243 -12.95 11.87 15.88
N ASN A 244 -12.02 10.97 16.21
CA ASN A 244 -12.12 10.02 17.33
C ASN A 244 -13.40 9.16 17.31
N VAL A 245 -13.86 8.74 16.13
CA VAL A 245 -15.05 7.91 15.97
C VAL A 245 -14.90 6.61 16.78
N GLY A 246 -15.90 6.29 17.62
CA GLY A 246 -15.86 5.09 18.46
C GLY A 246 -14.65 5.02 19.42
N ASN A 247 -14.07 6.17 19.76
CA ASN A 247 -12.87 6.29 20.60
C ASN A 247 -11.57 5.71 19.98
N ILE A 248 -11.54 5.51 18.66
CA ILE A 248 -10.37 4.92 17.96
C ILE A 248 -9.15 5.83 18.04
N GLY A 249 -9.31 7.14 17.84
CA GLY A 249 -8.21 8.09 17.87
C GLY A 249 -7.48 8.09 19.22
N HIS A 250 -8.22 8.12 20.33
CA HIS A 250 -7.65 8.01 21.66
C HIS A 250 -7.01 6.64 21.92
N THR A 251 -7.67 5.55 21.47
CA THR A 251 -7.10 4.21 21.63
C THR A 251 -5.75 4.07 20.89
N LEU A 252 -5.64 4.61 19.69
CA LEU A 252 -4.38 4.64 18.95
C LEU A 252 -3.32 5.47 19.71
N ARG A 253 -3.64 6.71 20.07
CA ARG A 253 -2.70 7.62 20.73
C ARG A 253 -2.23 7.09 22.10
N ASP A 254 -3.15 6.62 22.93
CA ASP A 254 -2.88 6.35 24.34
C ASP A 254 -2.35 4.93 24.57
N TYR A 255 -2.59 4.00 23.65
CA TYR A 255 -2.19 2.59 23.82
C TYR A 255 -1.24 2.09 22.74
N TYR A 256 -1.57 2.25 21.44
CA TYR A 256 -0.82 1.58 20.37
C TYR A 256 0.29 2.44 19.77
N TRP A 257 0.10 3.77 19.70
CA TRP A 257 1.06 4.71 19.10
C TRP A 257 1.65 5.67 20.12
N ARG A 258 1.79 5.24 21.36
CA ARG A 258 2.37 6.06 22.45
C ARG A 258 3.78 6.54 22.17
N THR A 259 4.54 5.73 21.44
CA THR A 259 5.91 6.01 21.05
C THR A 259 6.07 5.90 19.55
N PRO A 260 6.92 6.73 18.91
CA PRO A 260 7.28 6.56 17.51
C PRO A 260 7.87 5.17 17.26
N ALA A 261 7.44 4.53 16.17
CA ALA A 261 8.02 3.29 15.70
C ALA A 261 9.06 3.57 14.61
N LEU A 262 10.12 2.76 14.57
CA LEU A 262 11.05 2.77 13.44
C LEU A 262 10.36 2.14 12.21
N PRO A 263 10.52 2.74 11.02
CA PRO A 263 10.11 2.09 9.79
C PRO A 263 10.82 0.74 9.62
N PRO A 264 10.15 -0.28 9.07
CA PRO A 264 10.80 -1.54 8.74
C PRO A 264 11.99 -1.33 7.82
N LEU A 265 13.05 -2.10 8.04
CA LEU A 265 14.21 -2.10 7.16
C LEU A 265 13.84 -2.64 5.78
N MET A 266 14.38 -2.02 4.74
CA MET A 266 14.25 -2.43 3.34
C MET A 266 15.66 -2.63 2.74
N PRO A 267 16.35 -3.74 3.06
CA PRO A 267 17.75 -3.96 2.66
C PRO A 267 17.97 -3.97 1.15
N PHE A 268 16.93 -4.26 0.38
CA PHE A 268 16.95 -4.24 -1.08
C PHE A 268 17.02 -2.82 -1.69
N LEU A 269 16.64 -1.78 -0.91
CA LEU A 269 16.83 -0.38 -1.28
C LEU A 269 18.16 0.16 -0.75
N ASP A 270 18.46 -0.13 0.53
CA ASP A 270 19.72 0.24 1.18
C ASP A 270 20.02 -0.72 2.35
N ASP A 271 21.13 -1.42 2.28
CA ASP A 271 21.61 -2.37 3.28
C ASP A 271 22.70 -1.79 4.18
N LYS A 272 23.11 -0.53 3.95
CA LYS A 272 24.20 0.10 4.69
C LYS A 272 23.70 0.84 5.92
N ALA A 273 24.07 0.33 7.07
CA ALA A 273 23.82 1.04 8.33
C ALA A 273 24.60 2.37 8.35
N PRO A 274 23.98 3.47 8.80
CA PRO A 274 24.68 4.71 9.06
C PRO A 274 25.82 4.52 10.05
N LYS A 275 26.86 5.34 9.96
CA LYS A 275 27.98 5.28 10.92
C LYS A 275 27.47 5.56 12.33
N LYS A 276 28.06 4.90 13.31
CA LYS A 276 27.71 5.06 14.73
C LYS A 276 27.83 6.52 15.18
N VAL A 277 26.86 6.99 15.94
CA VAL A 277 26.91 8.26 16.67
C VAL A 277 28.11 8.26 17.63
N LYS A 278 28.86 9.35 17.67
CA LYS A 278 30.00 9.53 18.56
C LYS A 278 29.80 10.72 19.48
N GLY A 279 30.47 10.69 20.63
CA GLY A 279 30.50 11.83 21.55
C GLY A 279 29.12 12.15 22.14
N LEU A 280 28.30 11.13 22.40
CA LEU A 280 27.05 11.30 23.13
C LEU A 280 27.34 11.83 24.54
N LYS A 281 26.71 12.96 24.91
CA LYS A 281 26.79 13.59 26.20
C LYS A 281 25.40 14.00 26.67
N LEU A 282 25.14 13.80 27.95
CA LEU A 282 23.97 14.33 28.65
C LEU A 282 24.42 15.55 29.42
N LEU A 283 23.82 16.68 29.14
CA LEU A 283 24.02 17.95 29.85
C LEU A 283 22.73 18.32 30.57
N TRP A 284 22.85 18.80 31.79
CA TRP A 284 21.73 19.39 32.54
C TRP A 284 21.74 20.89 32.31
N THR A 285 20.67 21.42 31.77
CA THR A 285 20.49 22.85 31.49
C THR A 285 19.31 23.39 32.30
N GLU A 286 19.14 24.69 32.30
CA GLU A 286 17.98 25.37 32.95
C GLU A 286 16.64 24.88 32.34
N ASN A 287 16.66 24.43 31.04
CA ASN A 287 15.50 23.87 30.34
C ASN A 287 15.38 22.34 30.47
N GLY A 288 16.14 21.71 31.36
CA GLY A 288 16.15 20.27 31.59
C GLY A 288 17.29 19.54 30.89
N PRO A 289 17.22 18.19 30.78
CA PRO A 289 18.28 17.37 30.21
C PRO A 289 18.40 17.57 28.70
N GLN A 290 19.62 17.83 28.22
CA GLN A 290 19.96 17.99 26.83
C GLN A 290 20.94 16.91 26.39
N LEU A 291 20.60 16.16 25.33
CA LEU A 291 21.51 15.23 24.67
C LEU A 291 22.24 15.91 23.52
N THR A 292 23.55 15.78 23.51
CA THR A 292 24.40 16.26 22.40
C THR A 292 25.21 15.12 21.82
N CYS A 293 25.45 15.14 20.53
CA CYS A 293 26.28 14.15 19.84
C CYS A 293 26.93 14.75 18.59
N LYS A 294 27.95 14.06 18.06
CA LYS A 294 28.54 14.39 16.77
C LYS A 294 27.81 13.62 15.67
N ALA A 295 27.24 14.35 14.71
CA ALA A 295 26.60 13.74 13.54
C ALA A 295 27.59 12.84 12.79
N PRO A 296 27.18 11.63 12.38
CA PRO A 296 27.99 10.80 11.51
C PRO A 296 28.23 11.50 10.18
N LYS A 297 29.48 11.50 9.71
CA LYS A 297 29.82 12.04 8.38
C LYS A 297 29.64 10.95 7.33
N GLY A 298 28.82 11.20 6.32
CA GLY A 298 28.64 10.35 5.15
C GLY A 298 29.21 10.98 3.88
N LYS A 299 29.59 10.16 2.90
CA LYS A 299 30.02 10.61 1.56
C LYS A 299 28.87 10.58 0.55
N LYS A 300 27.89 9.71 0.78
CA LYS A 300 26.69 9.57 -0.05
C LYS A 300 25.46 9.97 0.76
N TRP A 301 24.38 10.31 0.11
CA TRP A 301 23.11 10.66 0.77
C TRP A 301 22.62 9.55 1.73
N VAL A 302 22.80 8.27 1.38
CA VAL A 302 22.47 7.10 2.20
C VAL A 302 23.30 6.98 3.49
N ASP A 303 24.48 7.58 3.54
CA ASP A 303 25.38 7.55 4.70
C ASP A 303 25.10 8.70 5.67
N VAL A 304 24.23 9.66 5.31
CA VAL A 304 23.94 10.85 6.11
C VAL A 304 22.74 10.61 7.00
N ALA A 305 22.97 10.53 8.30
CA ALA A 305 21.87 10.46 9.27
C ALA A 305 21.17 11.81 9.33
N ASN A 306 19.91 11.86 8.88
CA ASN A 306 19.04 13.04 8.94
C ASN A 306 18.02 12.94 10.09
N ARG A 307 17.89 11.78 10.72
CA ARG A 307 17.03 11.54 11.89
C ARG A 307 17.79 10.70 12.93
N TYR A 308 17.49 10.93 14.20
CA TYR A 308 18.05 10.20 15.33
C TYR A 308 16.91 9.68 16.17
N VAL A 309 17.01 8.41 16.61
CA VAL A 309 16.09 7.82 17.56
C VAL A 309 16.78 7.75 18.90
N ILE A 310 16.12 8.27 19.93
CA ILE A 310 16.61 8.27 21.30
C ILE A 310 15.86 7.19 22.06
N TYR A 311 16.59 6.19 22.54
CA TYR A 311 16.06 5.17 23.45
C TYR A 311 16.46 5.54 24.87
N ARG A 312 15.48 5.57 25.75
CA ARG A 312 15.67 5.69 27.20
C ARG A 312 15.28 4.37 27.84
N PHE A 313 16.18 3.82 28.61
CA PHE A 313 15.94 2.59 29.37
C PHE A 313 15.96 2.91 30.86
N GLU A 314 15.08 2.29 31.63
CA GLU A 314 15.17 2.29 33.08
C GLU A 314 16.29 1.33 33.52
N LYS A 315 16.81 1.54 34.73
CA LYS A 315 17.91 0.72 35.26
C LYS A 315 17.50 -0.75 35.34
N GLY A 316 18.17 -1.60 34.55
CA GLY A 316 17.90 -3.04 34.46
C GLY A 316 17.11 -3.50 33.25
N GLU A 317 16.55 -2.60 32.43
CA GLU A 317 15.96 -2.94 31.15
C GLU A 317 17.06 -3.25 30.13
N LYS A 318 16.79 -4.25 29.29
CA LYS A 318 17.66 -4.63 28.14
C LYS A 318 16.95 -4.27 26.83
N VAL A 319 17.76 -3.89 25.84
CA VAL A 319 17.29 -3.68 24.45
C VAL A 319 16.80 -4.97 23.85
#